data_1b2b6bece412eab69700e0d70e1999c0
#
_entry.id   1b2b6bece412eab69700e0d70e1999c0
#
_cell.length_a   1.000
_cell.length_b   1.000
_cell.length_c   1.000
_cell.angle_alpha   90.00
_cell.angle_beta   90.00
_cell.angle_gamma   90.00
#
_symmetry.space_group_name_H-M   'P 1'
#
loop_
_entity.id
_entity.type
_entity.pdbx_description
1 polymer ?
#
loop_
_entity_poly.entity_id
_entity_poly.type
_entity_poly.pdbx_seq_one_letter_code
_entity_poly.pdbx_strand_id
1 'polypeptide(L)'
;PPCHPVKEPMTSLSRRDLLAGGLGLSISAGLAACSSPNSSSGAPSALLGPPTGAAPSPGQRVVEQSLTARPLTLDLGGRQVATWAYADRVPGPVLRATAGDFLRLTLRNELPAPTTIHWHGIRLRNEADGVPGMTQDPVESGGRFVYEFTAPDPGTYFFHPHVGVQLDRGLYAPLVIDDPDEPGDYDAEWIVVLDDWIDGTGATPDEVLAQLIADGGDDSSGMGGMGHGSMGGMGMGDPPWGDAGDVIYPHFLVNG
;
A
#
# COMPACT_ATOMS: atom_id res chain seq x y z
N PRO A 1 -17.14 -7.21 53.52
CA PRO A 1 -17.24 -5.95 52.83
C PRO A 1 -16.31 -5.99 51.61
N PRO A 2 -16.81 -5.66 50.40
CA PRO A 2 -15.99 -5.68 49.20
C PRO A 2 -15.23 -4.36 49.06
N CYS A 3 -13.95 -4.45 48.72
CA CYS A 3 -13.12 -3.33 48.33
C CYS A 3 -13.50 -2.83 46.92
N HIS A 4 -13.85 -1.56 46.83
CA HIS A 4 -14.02 -0.87 45.55
C HIS A 4 -12.66 -0.35 45.10
N PRO A 5 -12.31 -0.49 43.79
CA PRO A 5 -11.11 0.15 43.23
C PRO A 5 -11.39 1.64 42.99
N VAL A 6 -10.51 2.48 43.50
CA VAL A 6 -10.48 3.92 43.27
C VAL A 6 -9.99 4.14 41.84
N LYS A 7 -10.83 4.74 40.99
CA LYS A 7 -10.42 5.24 39.66
C LYS A 7 -9.67 6.56 39.86
N GLU A 8 -8.40 6.56 39.51
CA GLU A 8 -7.65 7.81 39.34
C GLU A 8 -8.03 8.48 38.00
N PRO A 9 -8.18 9.81 37.96
CA PRO A 9 -8.47 10.51 36.73
C PRO A 9 -7.21 10.57 35.82
N MET A 10 -7.30 10.00 34.63
CA MET A 10 -6.30 10.21 33.57
C MET A 10 -6.33 11.69 33.14
N THR A 11 -5.29 12.44 33.47
CA THR A 11 -5.05 13.77 32.93
C THR A 11 -4.59 13.66 31.47
N SER A 12 -5.43 14.10 30.56
CA SER A 12 -5.08 14.22 29.15
C SER A 12 -4.11 15.39 28.95
N LEU A 13 -2.87 15.09 28.56
CA LEU A 13 -1.91 16.10 28.13
C LEU A 13 -2.32 16.66 26.75
N SER A 14 -2.50 17.96 26.66
CA SER A 14 -2.83 18.63 25.41
C SER A 14 -1.57 18.81 24.53
N ARG A 15 -1.78 18.89 23.18
CA ARG A 15 -0.68 19.16 22.24
C ARG A 15 0.08 20.46 22.53
N ARG A 16 -0.49 21.40 23.24
CA ARG A 16 0.16 22.65 23.67
C ARG A 16 1.16 22.42 24.80
N ASP A 17 0.91 21.45 25.68
CA ASP A 17 1.79 21.17 26.82
C ASP A 17 3.09 20.48 26.36
N LEU A 18 3.04 19.78 25.22
CA LEU A 18 4.21 19.14 24.60
C LEU A 18 5.15 20.15 23.90
N LEU A 19 4.61 21.27 23.42
CA LEU A 19 5.40 22.30 22.73
C LEU A 19 6.00 23.34 23.69
N ALA A 20 5.48 23.49 24.90
CA ALA A 20 5.98 24.41 25.90
C ALA A 20 7.19 23.90 26.69
N GLY A 21 7.44 22.57 26.66
CA GLY A 21 8.56 21.93 27.37
C GLY A 21 9.90 21.94 26.61
N GLY A 22 9.94 22.45 25.38
CA GLY A 22 11.10 22.34 24.46
C GLY A 22 12.01 23.56 24.37
N LEU A 23 11.78 24.62 25.12
CA LEU A 23 12.63 25.83 25.07
C LEU A 23 13.29 26.09 26.43
N GLY A 24 14.46 25.57 26.61
CA GLY A 24 15.33 25.99 27.71
C GLY A 24 16.37 25.00 28.12
N LEU A 25 17.45 24.86 27.36
CA LEU A 25 18.82 24.62 27.87
C LEU A 25 19.84 24.77 26.73
N SER A 26 20.20 26.02 26.48
CA SER A 26 21.45 26.34 25.77
C SER A 26 22.48 26.66 26.86
N ILE A 27 23.44 25.79 27.09
CA ILE A 27 24.70 26.14 27.77
C ILE A 27 25.83 25.56 26.95
N SER A 28 26.62 26.51 26.47
CA SER A 28 27.92 26.41 25.83
C SER A 28 28.94 25.66 26.69
N ALA A 29 29.68 24.72 26.07
CA ALA A 29 31.03 24.34 26.51
C ALA A 29 31.81 23.79 25.32
N GLY A 30 32.78 24.52 24.81
CA GLY A 30 34.18 24.22 24.92
C GLY A 30 34.68 23.22 23.88
N LEU A 31 35.34 23.77 22.82
CA LEU A 31 36.25 23.04 21.94
C LEU A 31 37.40 22.40 22.76
N ALA A 32 37.50 21.08 22.67
CA ALA A 32 38.75 20.38 22.87
C ALA A 32 38.86 19.28 21.82
N ALA A 33 39.66 19.54 20.80
CA ALA A 33 40.13 18.54 19.86
C ALA A 33 41.09 17.60 20.56
N CYS A 34 40.75 16.32 20.70
CA CYS A 34 41.73 15.25 20.90
C CYS A 34 41.32 14.08 20.00
N SER A 35 42.12 13.90 18.99
CA SER A 35 42.16 12.71 18.16
C SER A 35 42.46 11.46 18.98
N SER A 36 41.58 10.48 18.94
CA SER A 36 41.84 9.10 19.32
C SER A 36 41.11 8.15 18.39
N PRO A 37 41.73 7.06 17.96
CA PRO A 37 41.23 6.24 16.89
C PRO A 37 40.21 5.21 17.37
N ASN A 38 39.31 4.90 16.47
CA ASN A 38 38.48 3.69 16.47
C ASN A 38 37.69 3.35 17.76
N SER A 39 36.49 3.87 17.82
CA SER A 39 35.39 3.15 18.45
C SER A 39 34.21 3.22 17.47
N SER A 40 34.05 2.20 16.66
CA SER A 40 32.83 1.92 15.95
C SER A 40 31.72 1.73 16.98
N SER A 41 31.07 2.82 17.38
CA SER A 41 29.80 2.77 18.05
C SER A 41 28.80 2.29 17.01
N GLY A 42 28.65 0.97 16.90
CA GLY A 42 27.59 0.34 16.17
C GLY A 42 26.26 0.82 16.74
N ALA A 43 25.60 1.71 16.00
CA ALA A 43 24.15 1.86 16.16
C ALA A 43 23.55 0.45 16.09
N PRO A 44 22.46 0.16 16.84
CA PRO A 44 21.86 -1.15 16.78
C PRO A 44 21.30 -1.38 15.37
N SER A 45 22.11 -2.03 14.52
CA SER A 45 21.73 -2.52 13.20
C SER A 45 20.76 -3.70 13.27
N ALA A 46 20.22 -3.97 14.47
CA ALA A 46 19.42 -5.14 14.77
C ALA A 46 17.93 -5.00 14.48
N LEU A 47 17.49 -3.81 14.02
CA LEU A 47 16.06 -3.60 13.63
C LEU A 47 15.85 -3.63 12.11
N LEU A 48 16.92 -3.59 11.34
CA LEU A 48 16.85 -3.77 9.89
C LEU A 48 17.67 -5.03 9.60
N GLY A 49 17.02 -6.16 9.37
CA GLY A 49 17.69 -7.34 8.85
C GLY A 49 18.50 -6.98 7.59
N PRO A 50 19.41 -7.85 7.15
CA PRO A 50 20.22 -7.58 5.97
C PRO A 50 19.29 -7.27 4.79
N PRO A 51 19.65 -6.30 3.92
CA PRO A 51 18.88 -6.02 2.72
C PRO A 51 18.71 -7.32 1.93
N THR A 52 17.50 -7.57 1.44
CA THR A 52 17.22 -8.76 0.63
C THR A 52 18.17 -8.81 -0.56
N GLY A 53 18.83 -9.96 -0.79
CA GLY A 53 19.87 -10.09 -1.81
C GLY A 53 19.36 -9.77 -3.22
N ALA A 54 20.23 -9.21 -4.06
CA ALA A 54 19.95 -8.92 -5.48
C ALA A 54 20.01 -10.17 -6.37
N ALA A 55 20.54 -11.26 -5.84
CA ALA A 55 20.66 -12.54 -6.52
C ALA A 55 20.51 -13.67 -5.50
N PRO A 56 20.06 -14.86 -5.94
CA PRO A 56 19.93 -15.98 -5.03
C PRO A 56 21.31 -16.44 -4.51
N SER A 57 21.35 -16.80 -3.24
CA SER A 57 22.51 -17.42 -2.62
C SER A 57 22.66 -18.87 -3.11
N PRO A 58 23.87 -19.46 -3.05
CA PRO A 58 24.06 -20.87 -3.38
C PRO A 58 23.14 -21.76 -2.53
N GLY A 59 22.31 -22.56 -3.19
CA GLY A 59 21.35 -23.48 -2.54
C GLY A 59 20.03 -22.84 -2.08
N GLN A 60 19.87 -21.53 -2.24
CA GLN A 60 18.59 -20.87 -1.95
C GLN A 60 17.53 -21.31 -2.96
N ARG A 61 16.33 -21.64 -2.48
CA ARG A 61 15.20 -21.95 -3.35
C ARG A 61 14.77 -20.71 -4.11
N VAL A 62 14.60 -20.86 -5.43
CA VAL A 62 14.11 -19.80 -6.31
C VAL A 62 12.67 -20.08 -6.70
N VAL A 63 11.78 -19.16 -6.42
CA VAL A 63 10.37 -19.17 -6.84
C VAL A 63 10.23 -18.28 -8.06
N GLU A 64 10.11 -18.87 -9.24
CA GLU A 64 9.95 -18.17 -10.50
C GLU A 64 8.48 -18.08 -10.89
N GLN A 65 8.04 -16.85 -11.22
CA GLN A 65 6.68 -16.58 -11.67
C GLN A 65 6.68 -15.62 -12.86
N SER A 66 5.65 -15.73 -13.69
CA SER A 66 5.36 -14.77 -14.75
C SER A 66 3.94 -14.28 -14.60
N LEU A 67 3.77 -12.96 -14.62
CA LEU A 67 2.51 -12.29 -14.44
C LEU A 67 2.28 -11.34 -15.60
N THR A 68 1.10 -11.37 -16.20
CA THR A 68 0.71 -10.46 -17.28
C THR A 68 -0.39 -9.54 -16.75
N ALA A 69 -0.13 -8.24 -16.77
CA ALA A 69 -1.15 -7.21 -16.57
C ALA A 69 -1.83 -6.93 -17.92
N ARG A 70 -3.16 -7.06 -17.98
CA ARG A 70 -3.91 -6.93 -19.23
C ARG A 70 -5.36 -6.50 -19.03
N PRO A 71 -6.02 -5.97 -20.08
CA PRO A 71 -7.47 -5.75 -20.04
C PRO A 71 -8.22 -7.07 -19.85
N LEU A 72 -9.31 -7.00 -19.09
CA LEU A 72 -10.20 -8.11 -18.78
C LEU A 72 -11.67 -7.66 -18.87
N THR A 73 -12.56 -8.57 -19.20
CA THR A 73 -13.99 -8.42 -18.94
C THR A 73 -14.35 -9.25 -17.71
N LEU A 74 -14.81 -8.60 -16.67
CA LEU A 74 -15.21 -9.22 -15.40
C LEU A 74 -16.73 -9.33 -15.33
N ASP A 75 -17.23 -10.43 -14.79
CA ASP A 75 -18.65 -10.61 -14.51
C ASP A 75 -18.94 -10.25 -13.06
N LEU A 76 -19.61 -9.12 -12.85
CA LEU A 76 -20.07 -8.67 -11.53
C LEU A 76 -21.54 -9.11 -11.32
N GLY A 77 -21.74 -10.40 -11.01
CA GLY A 77 -23.06 -10.92 -10.72
C GLY A 77 -24.05 -10.84 -11.89
N GLY A 78 -23.58 -11.10 -13.12
CA GLY A 78 -24.35 -11.04 -14.36
C GLY A 78 -24.17 -9.74 -15.16
N ARG A 79 -23.45 -8.77 -14.62
CA ARG A 79 -23.05 -7.55 -15.34
C ARG A 79 -21.61 -7.67 -15.82
N GLN A 80 -21.42 -7.60 -17.13
CA GLN A 80 -20.08 -7.58 -17.73
C GLN A 80 -19.47 -6.17 -17.67
N VAL A 81 -18.31 -6.03 -17.04
CA VAL A 81 -17.57 -4.77 -16.95
C VAL A 81 -16.17 -4.93 -17.55
N ALA A 82 -15.74 -3.91 -18.29
CA ALA A 82 -14.38 -3.85 -18.80
C ALA A 82 -13.48 -3.27 -17.70
N THR A 83 -12.41 -3.98 -17.37
CA THR A 83 -11.44 -3.61 -16.35
C THR A 83 -10.04 -4.12 -16.71
N TRP A 84 -9.12 -4.11 -15.76
CA TRP A 84 -7.79 -4.68 -15.88
C TRP A 84 -7.58 -5.80 -14.87
N ALA A 85 -6.61 -6.67 -15.11
CA ALA A 85 -6.31 -7.74 -14.17
C ALA A 85 -4.86 -8.21 -14.30
N TYR A 86 -4.38 -8.87 -13.27
CA TYR A 86 -3.23 -9.77 -13.38
C TYR A 86 -3.73 -11.15 -13.83
N ALA A 87 -3.18 -11.62 -14.97
CA ALA A 87 -3.61 -12.83 -15.66
C ALA A 87 -5.05 -12.71 -16.21
N ASP A 88 -5.99 -13.53 -15.78
CA ASP A 88 -7.35 -13.67 -16.34
C ASP A 88 -8.45 -13.54 -15.29
N ARG A 89 -8.15 -12.97 -14.14
CA ARG A 89 -9.09 -12.86 -13.01
C ARG A 89 -8.73 -11.72 -12.06
N VAL A 90 -9.71 -11.31 -11.28
CA VAL A 90 -9.61 -10.42 -10.12
C VAL A 90 -10.12 -11.17 -8.89
N PRO A 91 -9.39 -11.21 -7.77
CA PRO A 91 -7.98 -10.84 -7.62
C PRO A 91 -7.07 -11.66 -8.53
N GLY A 92 -5.90 -11.15 -8.87
CA GLY A 92 -4.88 -11.91 -9.60
C GLY A 92 -4.49 -13.21 -8.86
N PRO A 93 -3.65 -14.06 -9.47
CA PRO A 93 -3.24 -15.33 -8.88
C PRO A 93 -2.46 -15.11 -7.58
N VAL A 94 -2.70 -15.98 -6.61
CA VAL A 94 -1.91 -16.01 -5.37
C VAL A 94 -0.47 -16.36 -5.69
N LEU A 95 0.46 -15.49 -5.27
CA LEU A 95 1.87 -15.85 -5.17
C LEU A 95 2.12 -16.50 -3.81
N ARG A 96 2.90 -17.60 -3.79
CA ARG A 96 3.27 -18.27 -2.55
C ARG A 96 4.75 -18.58 -2.52
N ALA A 97 5.39 -18.25 -1.41
CA ALA A 97 6.78 -18.54 -1.13
C ALA A 97 6.93 -18.88 0.35
N THR A 98 8.11 -19.32 0.75
CA THR A 98 8.48 -19.51 2.16
C THR A 98 9.48 -18.41 2.55
N ALA A 99 9.48 -17.97 3.79
CA ALA A 99 10.48 -17.03 4.29
C ALA A 99 11.89 -17.55 4.00
N GLY A 100 12.73 -16.72 3.41
CA GLY A 100 14.06 -17.10 2.92
C GLY A 100 14.11 -17.54 1.45
N ASP A 101 13.01 -17.79 0.77
CA ASP A 101 13.01 -18.05 -0.67
C ASP A 101 13.40 -16.80 -1.47
N PHE A 102 14.03 -17.00 -2.61
CA PHE A 102 14.29 -15.95 -3.57
C PHE A 102 13.15 -15.89 -4.62
N LEU A 103 12.39 -14.79 -4.63
CA LEU A 103 11.36 -14.58 -5.63
C LEU A 103 11.98 -13.93 -6.87
N ARG A 104 11.58 -14.46 -8.03
CA ARG A 104 11.83 -13.86 -9.34
C ARG A 104 10.52 -13.79 -10.09
N LEU A 105 9.93 -12.61 -10.18
CA LEU A 105 8.68 -12.39 -10.87
C LEU A 105 8.90 -11.54 -12.13
N THR A 106 8.52 -12.08 -13.28
CA THR A 106 8.50 -11.34 -14.55
C THR A 106 7.12 -10.75 -14.77
N LEU A 107 7.01 -9.42 -14.68
CA LEU A 107 5.84 -8.67 -15.13
C LEU A 107 5.91 -8.48 -16.65
N ARG A 108 4.82 -8.78 -17.35
CA ARG A 108 4.55 -8.37 -18.73
C ARG A 108 3.40 -7.39 -18.74
N ASN A 109 3.60 -6.24 -19.36
CA ASN A 109 2.57 -5.22 -19.45
C ASN A 109 1.87 -5.28 -20.81
N GLU A 110 0.65 -5.80 -20.87
CA GLU A 110 -0.24 -5.79 -22.04
C GLU A 110 -1.38 -4.76 -21.86
N LEU A 111 -1.28 -3.87 -20.87
CA LEU A 111 -2.21 -2.76 -20.70
C LEU A 111 -1.97 -1.66 -21.73
N PRO A 112 -2.98 -0.82 -21.99
CA PRO A 112 -2.81 0.39 -22.82
C PRO A 112 -2.04 1.52 -22.11
N ALA A 113 -1.61 1.32 -20.88
CA ALA A 113 -0.94 2.30 -20.03
C ALA A 113 0.31 1.70 -19.35
N PRO A 114 1.27 2.54 -18.91
CA PRO A 114 2.39 2.09 -18.09
C PRO A 114 1.91 1.50 -16.75
N THR A 115 2.68 0.57 -16.18
CA THR A 115 2.36 -0.03 -14.88
C THR A 115 3.61 -0.45 -14.12
N THR A 116 3.45 -0.84 -12.85
CA THR A 116 4.51 -1.41 -12.00
C THR A 116 3.93 -2.51 -11.11
N ILE A 117 4.76 -3.15 -10.30
CA ILE A 117 4.32 -3.92 -9.13
C ILE A 117 5.04 -3.40 -7.91
N HIS A 118 4.27 -2.94 -6.94
CA HIS A 118 4.70 -2.66 -5.57
C HIS A 118 4.29 -3.82 -4.65
N TRP A 119 5.17 -4.19 -3.73
CA TRP A 119 4.98 -5.29 -2.80
C TRP A 119 4.57 -4.72 -1.45
N HIS A 120 3.28 -4.60 -1.24
CA HIS A 120 2.73 -3.87 -0.11
C HIS A 120 3.07 -4.54 1.22
N GLY A 121 3.71 -3.78 2.11
CA GLY A 121 4.05 -4.20 3.46
C GLY A 121 5.30 -5.08 3.57
N ILE A 122 5.99 -5.37 2.47
CA ILE A 122 7.21 -6.17 2.47
C ILE A 122 8.44 -5.27 2.59
N ARG A 123 9.34 -5.64 3.45
CA ARG A 123 10.63 -4.99 3.65
C ARG A 123 11.61 -5.42 2.57
N LEU A 124 11.71 -4.61 1.51
CA LEU A 124 12.50 -4.91 0.31
C LEU A 124 13.73 -4.03 0.16
N ARG A 125 14.59 -4.43 -0.78
CA ARG A 125 15.52 -3.52 -1.42
C ARG A 125 14.76 -2.51 -2.27
N ASN A 126 15.29 -1.27 -2.30
CA ASN A 126 14.66 -0.16 -3.00
C ASN A 126 14.40 -0.45 -4.49
N GLU A 127 15.34 -1.13 -5.16
CA GLU A 127 15.25 -1.44 -6.59
C GLU A 127 14.15 -2.45 -6.95
N ALA A 128 13.60 -3.14 -5.97
CA ALA A 128 12.49 -4.08 -6.16
C ALA A 128 11.13 -3.51 -5.73
N ASP A 129 11.09 -2.29 -5.20
CA ASP A 129 9.89 -1.72 -4.55
C ASP A 129 8.79 -1.30 -5.52
N GLY A 130 9.12 -1.06 -6.80
CA GLY A 130 8.14 -0.83 -7.84
C GLY A 130 7.46 0.55 -7.84
N VAL A 131 8.10 1.57 -7.26
CA VAL A 131 7.55 2.94 -7.19
C VAL A 131 8.09 3.79 -8.34
N PRO A 132 7.23 4.24 -9.29
CA PRO A 132 7.65 5.02 -10.44
C PRO A 132 8.33 6.33 -10.07
N GLY A 133 9.44 6.63 -10.76
CA GLY A 133 10.20 7.85 -10.55
C GLY A 133 11.02 7.90 -9.26
N MET A 134 10.92 6.87 -8.41
CA MET A 134 11.72 6.73 -7.17
C MET A 134 12.62 5.50 -7.22
N THR A 135 12.08 4.33 -7.53
CA THR A 135 12.82 3.06 -7.48
C THR A 135 13.01 2.43 -8.85
N GLN A 136 12.16 2.77 -9.80
CA GLN A 136 12.22 2.33 -11.19
C GLN A 136 11.46 3.27 -12.12
N ASP A 137 11.67 3.12 -13.42
CA ASP A 137 10.76 3.67 -14.43
C ASP A 137 9.54 2.76 -14.57
N PRO A 138 8.35 3.31 -14.91
CA PRO A 138 7.20 2.50 -15.22
C PRO A 138 7.48 1.53 -16.38
N VAL A 139 6.83 0.38 -16.36
CA VAL A 139 6.89 -0.60 -17.45
C VAL A 139 5.89 -0.17 -18.50
N GLU A 140 6.38 0.29 -19.64
CA GLU A 140 5.56 0.74 -20.76
C GLU A 140 4.71 -0.40 -21.36
N SER A 141 3.64 -0.04 -22.08
CA SER A 141 2.80 -0.99 -22.81
C SER A 141 3.64 -1.86 -23.74
N GLY A 142 3.46 -3.19 -23.72
CA GLY A 142 4.27 -4.17 -24.41
C GLY A 142 5.62 -4.47 -23.76
N GLY A 143 5.97 -3.76 -22.69
CA GLY A 143 7.22 -3.92 -21.94
C GLY A 143 7.19 -5.06 -20.94
N ARG A 144 8.34 -5.26 -20.31
CA ARG A 144 8.51 -6.22 -19.21
C ARG A 144 9.50 -5.72 -18.17
N PHE A 145 9.33 -6.19 -16.94
CA PHE A 145 10.28 -5.95 -15.84
C PHE A 145 10.43 -7.23 -15.01
N VAL A 146 11.58 -7.42 -14.39
CA VAL A 146 11.85 -8.57 -13.52
C VAL A 146 12.09 -8.06 -12.10
N TYR A 147 11.21 -8.41 -11.19
CA TYR A 147 11.36 -8.15 -9.76
C TYR A 147 12.10 -9.32 -9.11
N GLU A 148 13.14 -9.00 -8.36
CA GLU A 148 14.00 -9.99 -7.71
C GLU A 148 14.29 -9.58 -6.27
N PHE A 149 13.93 -10.44 -5.32
CA PHE A 149 14.20 -10.23 -3.90
C PHE A 149 14.07 -11.54 -3.10
N THR A 150 14.72 -11.59 -1.96
CA THR A 150 14.48 -12.66 -0.99
C THR A 150 13.28 -12.29 -0.14
N ALA A 151 12.32 -13.21 0.04
CA ALA A 151 11.19 -13.07 0.95
C ALA A 151 11.69 -12.92 2.40
N PRO A 152 11.60 -11.75 3.04
CA PRO A 152 12.30 -11.52 4.29
C PRO A 152 11.56 -12.06 5.50
N ASP A 153 10.26 -11.90 5.52
CA ASP A 153 9.41 -12.14 6.68
C ASP A 153 8.17 -12.95 6.29
N PRO A 154 7.75 -13.93 7.09
CA PRO A 154 6.50 -14.63 6.85
C PRO A 154 5.30 -13.71 7.06
N GLY A 155 4.20 -13.98 6.37
CA GLY A 155 2.97 -13.22 6.51
C GLY A 155 2.08 -13.28 5.27
N THR A 156 0.93 -12.64 5.39
CA THR A 156 -0.02 -12.46 4.31
C THR A 156 0.05 -11.02 3.83
N TYR A 157 0.46 -10.85 2.60
CA TYR A 157 0.70 -9.58 1.93
C TYR A 157 -0.12 -9.50 0.65
N PHE A 158 -0.03 -8.37 -0.05
CA PHE A 158 -0.55 -8.24 -1.40
C PHE A 158 0.38 -7.39 -2.25
N PHE A 159 0.19 -7.39 -3.55
CA PHE A 159 0.94 -6.56 -4.46
C PHE A 159 -0.01 -5.88 -5.45
N HIS A 160 0.37 -4.68 -5.88
CA HIS A 160 -0.43 -3.81 -6.75
C HIS A 160 0.45 -2.78 -7.46
N PRO A 161 -0.03 -2.06 -8.50
CA PRO A 161 0.72 -0.97 -9.11
C PRO A 161 0.81 0.26 -8.20
N HIS A 162 1.88 1.03 -8.39
CA HIS A 162 2.01 2.40 -7.86
C HIS A 162 1.87 3.45 -8.96
N VAL A 163 0.98 3.20 -9.93
CA VAL A 163 0.69 4.09 -11.07
C VAL A 163 -0.77 4.51 -11.01
N GLY A 164 -1.02 5.79 -10.70
CA GLY A 164 -2.38 6.33 -10.58
C GLY A 164 -3.26 5.50 -9.66
N VAL A 165 -4.50 5.25 -10.08
CA VAL A 165 -5.51 4.47 -9.38
C VAL A 165 -5.71 3.07 -9.99
N GLN A 166 -4.64 2.47 -10.51
CA GLN A 166 -4.72 1.16 -11.17
C GLN A 166 -5.09 0.01 -10.22
N LEU A 167 -4.85 0.19 -8.91
CA LEU A 167 -5.33 -0.73 -7.88
C LEU A 167 -6.84 -0.94 -8.02
N ASP A 168 -7.60 0.15 -8.11
CA ASP A 168 -9.07 0.14 -8.24
C ASP A 168 -9.57 -0.40 -9.59
N ARG A 169 -8.67 -0.73 -10.50
CA ARG A 169 -8.96 -1.43 -11.76
C ARG A 169 -8.72 -2.94 -11.68
N GLY A 170 -8.60 -3.51 -10.46
CA GLY A 170 -8.42 -4.94 -10.27
C GLY A 170 -6.97 -5.43 -10.39
N LEU A 171 -5.98 -4.52 -10.48
CA LEU A 171 -4.57 -4.88 -10.52
C LEU A 171 -4.01 -5.10 -9.11
N TYR A 172 -4.48 -6.12 -8.44
CA TYR A 172 -3.97 -6.56 -7.15
C TYR A 172 -4.03 -8.09 -7.03
N ALA A 173 -3.16 -8.64 -6.20
CA ALA A 173 -3.19 -10.06 -5.91
C ALA A 173 -2.51 -10.36 -4.57
N PRO A 174 -2.89 -11.46 -3.87
CA PRO A 174 -2.27 -11.85 -2.61
C PRO A 174 -0.89 -12.45 -2.83
N LEU A 175 0.00 -12.16 -1.87
CA LEU A 175 1.28 -12.81 -1.69
C LEU A 175 1.33 -13.43 -0.30
N VAL A 176 1.48 -14.73 -0.21
CA VAL A 176 1.64 -15.46 1.04
C VAL A 176 3.09 -15.90 1.16
N ILE A 177 3.72 -15.53 2.27
CA ILE A 177 5.05 -15.99 2.63
C ILE A 177 4.89 -16.91 3.84
N ASP A 178 5.06 -18.21 3.61
CA ASP A 178 4.93 -19.22 4.66
C ASP A 178 6.04 -19.08 5.69
N ASP A 179 5.67 -19.28 6.96
CA ASP A 179 6.62 -19.42 8.06
C ASP A 179 7.09 -20.89 8.13
N PRO A 180 8.39 -21.18 7.96
CA PRO A 180 8.89 -22.55 8.12
C PRO A 180 8.78 -23.05 9.57
N ASP A 181 8.63 -22.13 10.53
CA ASP A 181 8.52 -22.42 11.95
C ASP A 181 7.08 -22.22 12.47
N GLU A 182 6.08 -22.20 11.58
CA GLU A 182 4.66 -22.04 11.94
C GLU A 182 4.22 -23.09 12.94
N PRO A 183 3.81 -22.68 14.16
CA PRO A 183 3.46 -23.64 15.20
C PRO A 183 2.06 -24.23 15.05
N GLY A 184 1.26 -23.69 14.13
CA GLY A 184 -0.11 -24.14 13.88
C GLY A 184 -0.17 -25.40 13.05
N ASP A 185 -1.12 -26.28 13.35
CA ASP A 185 -1.50 -27.43 12.54
C ASP A 185 -2.95 -27.21 12.07
N TYR A 186 -3.13 -26.93 10.79
CA TYR A 186 -4.40 -26.51 10.22
C TYR A 186 -4.92 -27.54 9.23
N ASP A 187 -6.18 -27.91 9.35
CA ASP A 187 -6.83 -28.82 8.39
C ASP A 187 -7.10 -28.14 7.04
N ALA A 188 -7.26 -26.82 7.04
CA ALA A 188 -7.54 -26.02 5.84
C ALA A 188 -7.10 -24.56 5.99
N GLU A 189 -6.82 -23.92 4.86
CA GLU A 189 -6.50 -22.50 4.77
C GLU A 189 -7.39 -21.86 3.71
N TRP A 190 -7.87 -20.66 4.00
CA TRP A 190 -8.58 -19.82 3.05
C TRP A 190 -7.91 -18.47 2.93
N ILE A 191 -7.66 -18.03 1.71
CA ILE A 191 -7.25 -16.67 1.41
C ILE A 191 -8.51 -15.90 1.02
N VAL A 192 -8.86 -14.91 1.84
CA VAL A 192 -10.02 -14.04 1.62
C VAL A 192 -9.51 -12.65 1.25
N VAL A 193 -9.86 -12.21 0.05
CA VAL A 193 -9.58 -10.85 -0.44
C VAL A 193 -10.89 -10.09 -0.48
N LEU A 194 -10.96 -9.01 0.28
CA LEU A 194 -12.08 -8.09 0.31
C LEU A 194 -11.72 -6.85 -0.51
N ASP A 195 -12.64 -6.39 -1.32
CA ASP A 195 -12.43 -5.25 -2.21
C ASP A 195 -13.72 -4.45 -2.35
N ASP A 196 -13.59 -3.16 -2.48
CA ASP A 196 -14.65 -2.23 -2.86
C ASP A 196 -14.45 -1.82 -4.33
N TRP A 197 -15.52 -1.88 -5.13
CA TRP A 197 -15.42 -1.86 -6.58
C TRP A 197 -16.26 -0.77 -7.23
N ILE A 198 -15.65 -0.02 -8.15
CA ILE A 198 -16.31 1.02 -8.93
C ILE A 198 -16.07 0.90 -10.45
N ASP A 199 -14.93 0.32 -10.89
CA ASP A 199 -14.54 0.31 -12.31
C ASP A 199 -15.59 -0.34 -13.20
N GLY A 200 -15.95 0.33 -14.30
CA GLY A 200 -16.96 -0.14 -15.26
C GLY A 200 -18.39 -0.15 -14.75
N THR A 201 -18.69 0.39 -13.56
CA THR A 201 -20.05 0.41 -12.99
C THR A 201 -20.82 1.71 -13.24
N GLY A 202 -20.24 2.63 -13.99
CA GLY A 202 -20.80 3.93 -14.34
C GLY A 202 -19.70 4.99 -14.48
N ALA A 203 -18.54 4.74 -13.86
CA ALA A 203 -17.34 5.55 -13.96
C ALA A 203 -16.11 4.64 -13.97
N THR A 204 -14.97 5.20 -14.33
CA THR A 204 -13.65 4.60 -14.11
C THR A 204 -13.01 5.21 -12.87
N PRO A 205 -12.08 4.53 -12.19
CA PRO A 205 -11.34 5.11 -11.08
C PRO A 205 -10.64 6.42 -11.43
N ASP A 206 -10.13 6.57 -12.65
CA ASP A 206 -9.49 7.82 -13.11
C ASP A 206 -10.49 8.97 -13.22
N GLU A 207 -11.73 8.71 -13.68
CA GLU A 207 -12.78 9.73 -13.72
C GLU A 207 -13.21 10.15 -12.32
N VAL A 208 -13.33 9.19 -11.39
CA VAL A 208 -13.63 9.48 -9.98
C VAL A 208 -12.54 10.32 -9.35
N LEU A 209 -11.27 9.94 -9.52
CA LEU A 209 -10.13 10.71 -9.01
C LEU A 209 -10.12 12.14 -9.60
N ALA A 210 -10.34 12.29 -10.91
CA ALA A 210 -10.35 13.59 -11.56
C ALA A 210 -11.45 14.50 -10.98
N GLN A 211 -12.60 13.95 -10.67
CA GLN A 211 -13.70 14.68 -10.06
C GLN A 211 -13.39 15.08 -8.60
N LEU A 212 -12.90 14.15 -7.79
CA LEU A 212 -12.50 14.45 -6.40
C LEU A 212 -11.44 15.56 -6.34
N ILE A 213 -10.50 15.58 -7.27
CA ILE A 213 -9.51 16.67 -7.37
C ILE A 213 -10.18 17.99 -7.75
N ALA A 214 -11.14 17.97 -8.69
CA ALA A 214 -11.85 19.17 -9.09
C ALA A 214 -12.70 19.74 -7.93
N ASP A 215 -13.39 18.90 -7.21
CA ASP A 215 -14.25 19.29 -6.08
C ASP A 215 -13.42 19.77 -4.86
N GLY A 216 -12.30 19.09 -4.57
CA GLY A 216 -11.38 19.48 -3.49
C GLY A 216 -10.53 20.73 -3.78
N GLY A 217 -10.45 21.16 -5.03
CA GLY A 217 -9.71 22.37 -5.43
C GLY A 217 -10.41 23.70 -5.11
N ASP A 218 -11.70 23.67 -4.83
CA ASP A 218 -12.50 24.89 -4.56
C ASP A 218 -12.43 25.38 -3.10
N ASP A 219 -11.93 24.54 -2.17
CA ASP A 219 -11.82 24.91 -0.75
C ASP A 219 -10.63 25.81 -0.39
N SER A 220 -9.79 26.20 -1.36
CA SER A 220 -8.63 27.07 -1.10
C SER A 220 -8.94 28.59 -1.08
N SER A 221 -10.20 29.02 -1.21
CA SER A 221 -10.61 30.43 -1.22
C SER A 221 -11.63 30.79 -0.15
N GLY A 222 -11.43 30.35 1.10
CA GLY A 222 -12.39 30.68 2.16
C GLY A 222 -11.84 30.66 3.58
N MET A 223 -10.83 31.47 3.89
CA MET A 223 -10.67 31.92 5.27
C MET A 223 -11.77 32.93 5.59
N GLY A 224 -12.75 32.52 6.34
CA GLY A 224 -13.65 33.45 7.06
C GLY A 224 -15.11 33.40 6.63
N GLY A 225 -15.93 32.78 7.46
CA GLY A 225 -17.37 33.04 7.40
C GLY A 225 -18.18 31.90 8.05
N MET A 226 -18.50 32.05 9.34
CA MET A 226 -19.66 31.36 9.91
C MET A 226 -20.89 31.82 9.11
N GLY A 227 -21.53 30.91 8.41
CA GLY A 227 -22.73 31.22 7.63
C GLY A 227 -23.64 30.02 7.56
N HIS A 228 -24.68 30.05 8.36
CA HIS A 228 -25.84 29.18 8.30
C HIS A 228 -26.47 29.14 6.89
N GLY A 229 -26.82 27.92 6.48
CA GLY A 229 -28.03 27.60 5.74
C GLY A 229 -28.24 28.37 4.44
N SER A 230 -27.85 27.82 3.31
CA SER A 230 -28.46 28.14 2.04
C SER A 230 -29.37 27.00 1.59
N MET A 231 -30.67 27.26 1.70
CA MET A 231 -31.66 26.47 0.97
C MET A 231 -31.61 26.86 -0.51
N GLY A 232 -31.55 25.89 -1.38
CA GLY A 232 -32.11 25.98 -2.72
C GLY A 232 -31.14 26.39 -3.83
N GLY A 233 -30.39 25.43 -4.30
CA GLY A 233 -29.98 25.33 -5.69
C GLY A 233 -30.35 23.93 -6.16
N MET A 234 -31.23 23.80 -7.15
CA MET A 234 -31.36 22.57 -7.93
C MET A 234 -30.09 22.44 -8.76
N GLY A 235 -29.01 22.07 -8.10
CA GLY A 235 -27.75 21.67 -8.68
C GLY A 235 -27.84 20.23 -9.12
N MET A 236 -27.13 19.88 -10.14
CA MET A 236 -26.91 18.50 -10.56
C MET A 236 -26.62 17.67 -9.30
N GLY A 237 -27.37 16.57 -9.12
CA GLY A 237 -27.28 15.76 -7.90
C GLY A 237 -25.83 15.35 -7.62
N ASP A 238 -25.55 15.17 -6.34
CA ASP A 238 -24.24 14.71 -5.90
C ASP A 238 -23.77 13.52 -6.76
N PRO A 239 -22.48 13.50 -7.13
CA PRO A 239 -21.99 12.39 -7.93
C PRO A 239 -22.28 11.08 -7.23
N PRO A 240 -22.65 10.03 -7.97
CA PRO A 240 -23.07 8.75 -7.37
C PRO A 240 -21.97 8.06 -6.56
N TRP A 241 -20.73 8.55 -6.61
CA TRP A 241 -19.57 8.05 -5.90
C TRP A 241 -19.09 8.95 -4.75
N GLY A 242 -19.89 9.91 -4.28
CA GLY A 242 -19.55 10.74 -3.12
C GLY A 242 -18.90 12.07 -3.46
N ASP A 243 -18.56 12.82 -2.43
CA ASP A 243 -17.90 14.13 -2.49
C ASP A 243 -16.42 14.05 -2.04
N ALA A 244 -15.75 15.20 -1.97
CA ALA A 244 -14.33 15.29 -1.66
C ALA A 244 -13.95 14.57 -0.35
N GLY A 245 -13.33 13.42 -0.44
CA GLY A 245 -12.80 12.64 0.66
C GLY A 245 -13.48 11.31 0.91
N ASP A 246 -14.69 11.09 0.40
CA ASP A 246 -15.44 9.85 0.60
C ASP A 246 -15.92 9.28 -0.74
N VAL A 247 -15.27 8.23 -1.22
CA VAL A 247 -15.75 7.48 -2.39
C VAL A 247 -16.82 6.49 -1.96
N ILE A 248 -17.99 6.56 -2.59
CA ILE A 248 -19.05 5.57 -2.41
C ILE A 248 -18.90 4.48 -3.45
N TYR A 249 -18.45 3.32 -3.01
CA TYR A 249 -18.32 2.15 -3.88
C TYR A 249 -19.64 1.43 -4.03
N PRO A 250 -20.13 1.18 -5.26
CA PRO A 250 -21.42 0.53 -5.49
C PRO A 250 -21.38 -0.98 -5.24
N HIS A 251 -20.22 -1.60 -5.22
CA HIS A 251 -20.07 -3.05 -5.03
C HIS A 251 -18.95 -3.37 -4.03
N PHE A 252 -19.15 -4.47 -3.31
CA PHE A 252 -18.16 -5.07 -2.44
C PHE A 252 -17.93 -6.50 -2.92
N LEU A 253 -16.66 -6.84 -3.18
CA LEU A 253 -16.27 -8.14 -3.72
C LEU A 253 -15.60 -8.99 -2.65
N VAL A 254 -15.77 -10.29 -2.75
CA VAL A 254 -15.09 -11.29 -1.94
C VAL A 254 -14.46 -12.29 -2.89
N ASN A 255 -13.14 -12.22 -3.07
CA ASN A 255 -12.38 -13.01 -4.03
C ASN A 255 -12.78 -12.76 -5.51
N GLY A 256 -13.27 -11.56 -5.80
CA GLY A 256 -13.69 -11.14 -7.14
C GLY A 256 -15.16 -11.35 -7.48
#